data_3829d7002dbacf2b6de0827da381aa54
#
_entry.id   3829d7002dbacf2b6de0827da381aa54
#
_cell.length_a   1.000
_cell.length_b   1.000
_cell.length_c   1.000
_cell.angle_alpha   90.00
_cell.angle_beta   90.00
_cell.angle_gamma   90.00
#
_symmetry.space_group_name_H-M   'P 1'
#
loop_
_entity.id
_entity.type
_entity.pdbx_description
1 polymer ?
#
loop_
_entity_poly.entity_id
_entity_poly.type
_entity_poly.pdbx_seq_one_letter_code
_entity_poly.pdbx_strand_id
1 'polypeptide(L)'
;MEYKSNQHRQMAKVKNILSQIFFPKRLESYSHESYSGSCGAHAQWSLNPENGELRITGTGPLYDFFGEKEVPWESHLNHIRKVVAHGITYIGFQTFSYCKSLSSVQLPDTLTGIGQHAFAYCKSLPSVLLPEGVKHIKDYAFAHCYHLQELTLPTTLKSIGKAAFCSCHGLN
;
A
#
# COMPACT_ATOMS: atom_id res chain seq x y z
N MET A 1 45.35 11.60 -39.09
CA MET A 1 44.71 12.15 -37.89
C MET A 1 43.17 12.24 -37.96
N GLU A 2 42.56 12.23 -39.11
CA GLU A 2 41.09 12.38 -39.26
C GLU A 2 40.25 11.14 -38.85
N TYR A 3 40.79 9.93 -38.92
CA TYR A 3 40.04 8.71 -38.61
C TYR A 3 39.64 8.58 -37.11
N LYS A 4 40.51 9.03 -36.20
CA LYS A 4 40.20 9.01 -34.74
C LYS A 4 39.18 10.07 -34.34
N SER A 5 39.13 11.20 -35.03
CA SER A 5 38.20 12.29 -34.77
C SER A 5 36.75 11.86 -35.16
N ASN A 6 36.60 11.06 -36.22
CA ASN A 6 35.31 10.62 -36.71
C ASN A 6 34.67 9.52 -35.80
N GLN A 7 35.52 8.63 -35.25
CA GLN A 7 35.05 7.65 -34.27
C GLN A 7 34.56 8.29 -32.97
N HIS A 8 35.24 9.31 -32.45
CA HIS A 8 34.81 10.05 -31.27
C HIS A 8 33.48 10.78 -31.50
N ARG A 9 33.26 11.35 -32.68
CA ARG A 9 31.98 11.98 -33.05
C ARG A 9 30.83 10.95 -33.19
N GLN A 10 31.13 9.81 -33.75
CA GLN A 10 30.14 8.70 -33.87
C GLN A 10 29.76 8.16 -32.47
N MET A 11 30.74 7.92 -31.61
CA MET A 11 30.47 7.44 -30.23
C MET A 11 29.68 8.46 -29.40
N ALA A 12 29.95 9.77 -29.58
CA ALA A 12 29.19 10.84 -28.93
C ALA A 12 27.74 10.88 -29.41
N LYS A 13 27.46 10.64 -30.71
CA LYS A 13 26.11 10.53 -31.26
C LYS A 13 25.37 9.30 -30.73
N VAL A 14 26.04 8.15 -30.67
CA VAL A 14 25.45 6.91 -30.14
C VAL A 14 25.12 7.06 -28.65
N LYS A 15 26.02 7.65 -27.84
CA LYS A 15 25.75 7.95 -26.43
C LYS A 15 24.57 8.90 -26.24
N ASN A 16 24.45 9.91 -27.11
CA ASN A 16 23.32 10.85 -27.06
C ASN A 16 21.99 10.17 -27.45
N ILE A 17 21.99 9.29 -28.45
CA ILE A 17 20.81 8.52 -28.86
C ILE A 17 20.44 7.50 -27.76
N LEU A 18 21.40 6.79 -27.19
CA LEU A 18 21.17 5.87 -26.09
C LEU A 18 20.64 6.55 -24.84
N SER A 19 21.16 7.76 -24.53
CA SER A 19 20.64 8.55 -23.40
C SER A 19 19.21 9.05 -23.61
N GLN A 20 18.80 9.26 -24.87
CA GLN A 20 17.42 9.62 -25.21
C GLN A 20 16.46 8.42 -25.22
N ILE A 21 16.97 7.22 -25.51
CA ILE A 21 16.17 5.99 -25.55
C ILE A 21 16.06 5.34 -24.16
N PHE A 22 17.19 5.29 -23.41
CA PHE A 22 17.23 4.64 -22.08
C PHE A 22 16.96 5.62 -20.93
N PHE A 23 17.15 6.91 -21.13
CA PHE A 23 16.79 7.97 -20.22
C PHE A 23 16.05 9.05 -21.02
N PRO A 24 14.78 8.81 -21.36
CA PRO A 24 13.98 9.90 -21.93
C PRO A 24 14.07 11.05 -20.93
N LYS A 25 14.40 12.25 -21.43
CA LYS A 25 14.30 13.51 -20.69
C LYS A 25 12.84 13.68 -20.22
N ARG A 26 12.50 13.02 -19.13
CA ARG A 26 11.28 13.23 -18.37
C ARG A 26 11.64 13.79 -17.00
N LEU A 27 12.39 14.87 -17.03
CA LEU A 27 12.76 15.68 -15.88
C LEU A 27 12.35 17.12 -16.14
N GLU A 28 11.11 17.32 -16.57
CA GLU A 28 10.47 18.64 -16.44
C GLU A 28 8.96 18.40 -16.40
N SER A 29 8.38 18.74 -15.27
CA SER A 29 6.99 18.54 -14.84
C SER A 29 6.69 17.10 -14.36
N TYR A 30 7.24 16.68 -13.23
CA TYR A 30 6.41 15.93 -12.29
C TYR A 30 5.32 16.90 -11.82
N SER A 31 4.32 17.13 -12.67
CA SER A 31 2.99 17.41 -12.15
C SER A 31 2.74 16.31 -11.13
N HIS A 32 2.31 16.68 -9.93
CA HIS A 32 1.86 15.76 -8.90
C HIS A 32 0.70 14.93 -9.49
N GLU A 33 1.03 13.88 -10.25
CA GLU A 33 0.04 12.87 -10.61
C GLU A 33 -0.31 12.18 -9.31
N SER A 34 -1.32 12.73 -8.63
CA SER A 34 -1.94 12.05 -7.52
C SER A 34 -2.71 10.89 -8.11
N TYR A 35 -2.19 9.70 -7.92
CA TYR A 35 -2.95 8.49 -8.21
C TYR A 35 -4.18 8.47 -7.31
N SER A 36 -5.36 8.37 -7.89
CA SER A 36 -6.61 8.42 -7.15
C SER A 36 -7.73 7.68 -7.87
N GLY A 37 -8.75 7.29 -7.14
CA GLY A 37 -9.90 6.60 -7.68
C GLY A 37 -10.85 6.11 -6.60
N SER A 38 -11.79 5.24 -6.99
CA SER A 38 -12.78 4.66 -6.10
C SER A 38 -12.27 3.34 -5.50
N CYS A 39 -12.52 3.12 -4.21
CA CYS A 39 -12.17 1.87 -3.51
C CYS A 39 -13.33 1.32 -2.65
N GLY A 40 -14.49 1.92 -2.73
CA GLY A 40 -15.76 1.51 -2.11
C GLY A 40 -16.89 2.25 -2.78
N ALA A 41 -18.15 1.93 -2.45
CA ALA A 41 -19.32 2.60 -3.04
C ALA A 41 -19.31 4.12 -2.79
N HIS A 42 -18.80 4.51 -1.62
CA HIS A 42 -18.69 5.90 -1.17
C HIS A 42 -17.30 6.23 -0.62
N ALA A 43 -16.27 5.47 -1.03
CA ALA A 43 -14.91 5.65 -0.60
C ALA A 43 -13.98 5.91 -1.80
N GLN A 44 -13.08 6.86 -1.62
CA GLN A 44 -12.07 7.27 -2.59
C GLN A 44 -10.69 7.05 -2.00
N TRP A 45 -9.71 6.81 -2.85
CA TRP A 45 -8.32 6.74 -2.47
C TRP A 45 -7.47 7.74 -3.25
N SER A 46 -6.37 8.14 -2.66
CA SER A 46 -5.30 8.88 -3.32
C SER A 46 -3.95 8.44 -2.78
N LEU A 47 -2.95 8.33 -3.65
CA LEU A 47 -1.58 7.98 -3.29
C LEU A 47 -0.66 9.14 -3.63
N ASN A 48 0.12 9.58 -2.63
CA ASN A 48 1.24 10.48 -2.86
C ASN A 48 2.49 9.63 -3.16
N PRO A 49 3.01 9.66 -4.40
CA PRO A 49 4.14 8.83 -4.79
C PRO A 49 5.47 9.25 -4.14
N GLU A 50 5.61 10.50 -3.69
CA GLU A 50 6.86 11.01 -3.10
C GLU A 50 7.10 10.43 -1.71
N ASN A 51 6.05 10.38 -0.87
CA ASN A 51 6.16 9.92 0.51
C ASN A 51 5.54 8.54 0.75
N GLY A 52 4.83 7.98 -0.23
CA GLY A 52 4.15 6.68 -0.14
C GLY A 52 2.93 6.69 0.78
N GLU A 53 2.28 7.86 0.99
CA GLU A 53 1.05 7.95 1.77
C GLU A 53 -0.16 7.61 0.90
N LEU A 54 -0.81 6.49 1.21
CA LEU A 54 -2.10 6.10 0.68
C LEU A 54 -3.20 6.64 1.61
N ARG A 55 -3.96 7.60 1.12
CA ARG A 55 -5.08 8.21 1.83
C ARG A 55 -6.39 7.63 1.33
N ILE A 56 -7.26 7.24 2.24
CA ILE A 56 -8.61 6.75 1.96
C ILE A 56 -9.61 7.65 2.69
N THR A 57 -10.59 8.14 1.97
CA THR A 57 -11.62 9.02 2.52
C THR A 57 -12.99 8.60 2.01
N GLY A 58 -14.02 8.88 2.79
CA GLY A 58 -15.41 8.58 2.43
C GLY A 58 -16.14 7.85 3.52
N THR A 59 -17.16 7.08 3.18
CA THR A 59 -18.01 6.36 4.13
C THR A 59 -18.29 4.93 3.68
N GLY A 60 -18.73 4.09 4.61
CA GLY A 60 -19.07 2.69 4.32
C GLY A 60 -17.87 1.76 4.18
N PRO A 61 -18.12 0.53 3.70
CA PRO A 61 -17.06 -0.47 3.55
C PRO A 61 -16.21 -0.22 2.31
N LEU A 62 -14.94 -0.62 2.38
CA LEU A 62 -14.12 -0.81 1.19
C LEU A 62 -14.56 -2.08 0.45
N TYR A 63 -14.30 -2.12 -0.86
CA TYR A 63 -14.57 -3.31 -1.64
C TYR A 63 -13.71 -4.50 -1.20
N ASP A 64 -14.22 -5.69 -1.41
CA ASP A 64 -13.41 -6.91 -1.42
C ASP A 64 -12.69 -7.02 -2.77
N PHE A 65 -11.39 -7.26 -2.70
CA PHE A 65 -10.54 -7.38 -3.89
C PHE A 65 -10.11 -8.84 -4.06
N PHE A 66 -10.82 -9.56 -4.93
CA PHE A 66 -10.54 -10.97 -5.25
C PHE A 66 -10.86 -11.30 -6.71
N GLY A 67 -10.25 -12.36 -7.22
CA GLY A 67 -10.41 -12.79 -8.60
C GLY A 67 -9.81 -11.79 -9.57
N GLU A 68 -10.63 -11.26 -10.48
CA GLU A 68 -10.21 -10.28 -11.49
C GLU A 68 -10.18 -8.83 -10.96
N LYS A 69 -10.62 -8.61 -9.72
CA LYS A 69 -10.59 -7.29 -9.08
C LYS A 69 -9.30 -7.14 -8.27
N GLU A 70 -8.34 -6.49 -8.86
CA GLU A 70 -7.12 -6.06 -8.18
C GLU A 70 -7.38 -4.80 -7.36
N VAL A 71 -6.57 -4.60 -6.31
CA VAL A 71 -6.63 -3.33 -5.57
C VAL A 71 -6.21 -2.18 -6.51
N PRO A 72 -6.88 -1.03 -6.46
CA PRO A 72 -6.60 0.08 -7.38
C PRO A 72 -5.16 0.61 -7.32
N TRP A 73 -4.42 0.29 -6.28
CA TRP A 73 -3.00 0.64 -6.06
C TRP A 73 -2.05 -0.54 -6.24
N GLU A 74 -2.46 -1.61 -6.95
CA GLU A 74 -1.68 -2.86 -7.14
C GLU A 74 -0.24 -2.59 -7.63
N SER A 75 -0.08 -1.74 -8.63
CA SER A 75 1.23 -1.36 -9.17
C SER A 75 2.14 -0.62 -8.17
N HIS A 76 1.59 -0.18 -7.03
CA HIS A 76 2.28 0.65 -6.05
C HIS A 76 2.45 -0.01 -4.67
N LEU A 77 2.09 -1.28 -4.51
CA LEU A 77 2.12 -1.99 -3.22
C LEU A 77 3.46 -1.85 -2.48
N ASN A 78 4.58 -1.92 -3.20
CA ASN A 78 5.91 -1.80 -2.62
C ASN A 78 6.31 -0.35 -2.25
N HIS A 79 5.56 0.64 -2.73
CA HIS A 79 5.80 2.06 -2.47
C HIS A 79 4.93 2.61 -1.32
N ILE A 80 3.84 1.92 -0.98
CA ILE A 80 2.96 2.33 0.11
C ILE A 80 3.69 2.14 1.44
N ARG A 81 3.93 3.24 2.14
CA ARG A 81 4.62 3.31 3.44
C ARG A 81 3.69 3.66 4.58
N LYS A 82 2.63 4.40 4.28
CA LYS A 82 1.65 4.85 5.26
C LYS A 82 0.25 4.74 4.68
N VAL A 83 -0.69 4.25 5.48
CA VAL A 83 -2.12 4.29 5.19
C VAL A 83 -2.80 5.24 6.19
N VAL A 84 -3.61 6.16 5.67
CA VAL A 84 -4.46 7.06 6.47
C VAL A 84 -5.89 6.91 5.99
N ALA A 85 -6.75 6.36 6.81
CA ALA A 85 -8.14 6.12 6.47
C ALA A 85 -9.10 6.96 7.31
N HIS A 86 -10.12 7.53 6.69
CA HIS A 86 -11.15 8.34 7.33
C HIS A 86 -12.54 7.89 6.91
N GLY A 87 -13.47 7.75 7.88
CA GLY A 87 -14.89 7.54 7.68
C GLY A 87 -15.34 6.17 7.19
N ILE A 88 -14.41 5.30 6.78
CA ILE A 88 -14.73 3.94 6.35
C ILE A 88 -15.15 3.08 7.54
N THR A 89 -16.00 2.06 7.27
CA THR A 89 -16.54 1.18 8.32
C THR A 89 -15.97 -0.23 8.30
N TYR A 90 -15.39 -0.66 7.19
CA TYR A 90 -14.84 -2.00 7.02
C TYR A 90 -13.69 -2.01 6.01
N ILE A 91 -12.62 -2.71 6.34
CA ILE A 91 -11.53 -2.98 5.40
C ILE A 91 -11.80 -4.34 4.75
N GLY A 92 -11.97 -4.35 3.43
CA GLY A 92 -12.34 -5.52 2.66
C GLY A 92 -11.26 -6.59 2.54
N PHE A 93 -11.57 -7.65 1.81
CA PHE A 93 -10.66 -8.75 1.52
C PHE A 93 -9.42 -8.25 0.77
N GLN A 94 -8.23 -8.64 1.23
CA GLN A 94 -6.92 -8.35 0.62
C GLN A 94 -6.57 -6.87 0.39
N THR A 95 -7.32 -5.92 0.94
CA THR A 95 -7.19 -4.47 0.65
C THR A 95 -5.74 -3.95 0.70
N PHE A 96 -4.96 -4.29 1.73
CA PHE A 96 -3.57 -3.87 1.90
C PHE A 96 -2.59 -5.05 1.90
N SER A 97 -3.04 -6.20 1.39
CA SER A 97 -2.18 -7.38 1.30
C SER A 97 -0.93 -7.07 0.46
N TYR A 98 0.20 -7.60 0.88
CA TYR A 98 1.50 -7.38 0.22
C TYR A 98 2.03 -5.94 0.20
N CYS A 99 1.48 -5.00 0.97
CA CYS A 99 2.11 -3.70 1.19
C CYS A 99 3.38 -3.87 2.05
N LYS A 100 4.45 -4.42 1.44
CA LYS A 100 5.66 -4.86 2.17
C LYS A 100 6.41 -3.73 2.85
N SER A 101 6.31 -2.51 2.34
CA SER A 101 6.96 -1.31 2.88
C SER A 101 6.09 -0.53 3.87
N LEU A 102 4.85 -1.00 4.12
CA LEU A 102 3.91 -0.34 5.02
C LEU A 102 4.45 -0.34 6.44
N SER A 103 4.70 0.84 6.98
CA SER A 103 5.28 1.07 8.31
C SER A 103 4.35 1.80 9.27
N SER A 104 3.23 2.35 8.79
CA SER A 104 2.27 3.08 9.62
C SER A 104 0.86 2.96 9.07
N VAL A 105 -0.10 2.74 9.97
CA VAL A 105 -1.53 2.68 9.64
C VAL A 105 -2.30 3.54 10.64
N GLN A 106 -3.14 4.44 10.13
CA GLN A 106 -4.09 5.23 10.91
C GLN A 106 -5.50 4.84 10.48
N LEU A 107 -6.24 4.23 11.41
CA LEU A 107 -7.59 3.69 11.18
C LEU A 107 -8.64 4.60 11.86
N PRO A 108 -9.81 4.80 11.23
CA PRO A 108 -10.85 5.67 11.79
C PRO A 108 -11.65 4.97 12.90
N ASP A 109 -12.17 5.75 13.84
CA ASP A 109 -13.03 5.25 14.92
C ASP A 109 -14.35 4.63 14.42
N THR A 110 -14.74 4.94 13.18
CA THR A 110 -15.89 4.35 12.50
C THR A 110 -15.69 2.90 12.08
N LEU A 111 -14.45 2.38 12.17
CA LEU A 111 -14.11 1.04 11.69
C LEU A 111 -14.74 -0.03 12.59
N THR A 112 -15.45 -0.99 11.99
CA THR A 112 -16.14 -2.08 12.70
C THR A 112 -15.53 -3.46 12.48
N GLY A 113 -14.68 -3.61 11.46
CA GLY A 113 -14.06 -4.90 11.20
C GLY A 113 -12.94 -4.85 10.15
N ILE A 114 -12.11 -5.90 10.23
CA ILE A 114 -10.96 -6.13 9.36
C ILE A 114 -11.22 -7.42 8.58
N GLY A 115 -11.18 -7.33 7.26
CA GLY A 115 -11.44 -8.44 6.34
C GLY A 115 -10.34 -9.49 6.30
N GLN A 116 -10.64 -10.59 5.64
CA GLN A 116 -9.71 -11.70 5.45
C GLN A 116 -8.50 -11.23 4.62
N HIS A 117 -7.30 -11.59 5.04
CA HIS A 117 -6.02 -11.19 4.42
C HIS A 117 -5.81 -9.67 4.28
N ALA A 118 -6.57 -8.81 4.96
CA ALA A 118 -6.58 -7.37 4.74
C ALA A 118 -5.19 -6.71 4.84
N PHE A 119 -4.34 -7.17 5.74
CA PHE A 119 -2.95 -6.71 5.95
C PHE A 119 -1.93 -7.86 5.84
N ALA A 120 -2.30 -8.97 5.20
CA ALA A 120 -1.37 -10.09 5.08
C ALA A 120 -0.09 -9.66 4.33
N TYR A 121 1.06 -10.15 4.80
CA TYR A 121 2.38 -9.82 4.23
C TYR A 121 2.79 -8.34 4.30
N CYS A 122 2.21 -7.55 5.20
CA CYS A 122 2.72 -6.21 5.56
C CYS A 122 3.97 -6.35 6.43
N LYS A 123 5.09 -6.75 5.80
CA LYS A 123 6.29 -7.22 6.50
C LYS A 123 6.96 -6.17 7.38
N SER A 124 6.85 -4.89 7.03
CA SER A 124 7.50 -3.77 7.73
C SER A 124 6.63 -3.09 8.77
N LEU A 125 5.39 -3.56 9.01
CA LEU A 125 4.44 -2.94 9.93
C LEU A 125 4.81 -3.27 11.39
N PRO A 126 5.25 -2.28 12.20
CA PRO A 126 5.74 -2.54 13.54
C PRO A 126 4.64 -2.57 14.60
N SER A 127 3.58 -1.81 14.36
CA SER A 127 2.48 -1.67 15.33
C SER A 127 1.16 -1.40 14.65
N VAL A 128 0.07 -1.83 15.28
CA VAL A 128 -1.30 -1.52 14.87
C VAL A 128 -2.12 -1.19 16.11
N LEU A 129 -2.74 0.00 16.10
CA LEU A 129 -3.76 0.40 17.06
C LEU A 129 -5.13 0.20 16.39
N LEU A 130 -5.89 -0.78 16.86
CA LEU A 130 -7.26 -1.01 16.41
C LEU A 130 -8.23 -0.13 17.21
N PRO A 131 -9.08 0.66 16.54
CA PRO A 131 -10.06 1.51 17.23
C PRO A 131 -11.13 0.68 17.97
N GLU A 132 -11.73 1.26 19.01
CA GLU A 132 -12.72 0.59 19.85
C GLU A 132 -13.99 0.13 19.11
N GLY A 133 -14.25 0.65 17.90
CA GLY A 133 -15.36 0.18 17.05
C GLY A 133 -15.20 -1.23 16.49
N VAL A 134 -13.96 -1.74 16.42
CA VAL A 134 -13.66 -3.04 15.75
C VAL A 134 -14.20 -4.21 16.57
N LYS A 135 -15.06 -4.99 15.92
CA LYS A 135 -15.73 -6.18 16.51
C LYS A 135 -15.17 -7.49 15.97
N HIS A 136 -14.66 -7.49 14.75
CA HIS A 136 -14.26 -8.73 14.06
C HIS A 136 -12.94 -8.53 13.31
N ILE A 137 -12.02 -9.44 13.53
CA ILE A 137 -10.81 -9.62 12.71
C ILE A 137 -10.98 -10.98 12.01
N LYS A 138 -10.95 -10.98 10.68
CA LYS A 138 -11.17 -12.20 9.88
C LYS A 138 -9.89 -13.02 9.71
N ASP A 139 -10.04 -14.19 9.08
CA ASP A 139 -8.95 -15.15 8.88
C ASP A 139 -7.76 -14.51 8.18
N TYR A 140 -6.55 -14.81 8.66
CA TYR A 140 -5.29 -14.35 8.08
C TYR A 140 -5.13 -12.83 7.96
N ALA A 141 -5.92 -12.03 8.66
CA ALA A 141 -5.99 -10.57 8.48
C ALA A 141 -4.62 -9.89 8.57
N PHE A 142 -3.74 -10.32 9.46
CA PHE A 142 -2.37 -9.84 9.67
C PHE A 142 -1.32 -10.93 9.50
N ALA A 143 -1.65 -12.02 8.80
CA ALA A 143 -0.70 -13.12 8.62
C ALA A 143 0.60 -12.64 7.95
N HIS A 144 1.74 -13.16 8.42
CA HIS A 144 3.08 -12.82 7.91
C HIS A 144 3.49 -11.33 8.06
N CYS A 145 2.92 -10.62 9.04
CA CYS A 145 3.42 -9.32 9.49
C CYS A 145 4.63 -9.55 10.41
N TYR A 146 5.79 -9.87 9.84
CA TYR A 146 6.96 -10.38 10.58
C TYR A 146 7.50 -9.40 11.63
N HIS A 147 7.38 -8.10 11.40
CA HIS A 147 7.87 -7.07 12.30
C HIS A 147 6.79 -6.50 13.23
N LEU A 148 5.57 -7.05 13.22
CA LEU A 148 4.53 -6.60 14.12
C LEU A 148 4.89 -6.96 15.57
N GLN A 149 5.19 -5.95 16.37
CA GLN A 149 5.63 -6.06 17.77
C GLN A 149 4.55 -5.62 18.75
N GLU A 150 3.75 -4.63 18.35
CA GLU A 150 2.72 -4.03 19.18
C GLU A 150 1.36 -4.12 18.50
N LEU A 151 0.40 -4.68 19.22
CA LEU A 151 -0.98 -4.79 18.78
C LEU A 151 -1.91 -4.40 19.94
N THR A 152 -2.63 -3.30 19.77
CA THR A 152 -3.67 -2.93 20.74
C THR A 152 -5.01 -3.42 20.20
N LEU A 153 -5.61 -4.36 20.91
CA LEU A 153 -6.94 -4.90 20.63
C LEU A 153 -8.01 -4.10 21.36
N PRO A 154 -9.13 -3.74 20.73
CA PRO A 154 -10.21 -3.01 21.36
C PRO A 154 -10.99 -3.90 22.33
N THR A 155 -11.58 -3.28 23.37
CA THR A 155 -12.43 -3.98 24.36
C THR A 155 -13.72 -4.53 23.74
N THR A 156 -14.14 -3.97 22.62
CA THR A 156 -15.34 -4.37 21.86
C THR A 156 -15.13 -5.58 20.94
N LEU A 157 -13.90 -6.11 20.86
CA LEU A 157 -13.57 -7.22 19.95
C LEU A 157 -14.34 -8.50 20.34
N LYS A 158 -15.06 -9.06 19.35
CA LYS A 158 -15.90 -10.25 19.54
C LYS A 158 -15.28 -11.53 18.98
N SER A 159 -14.51 -11.41 17.90
CA SER A 159 -13.87 -12.57 17.27
C SER A 159 -12.59 -12.26 16.54
N ILE A 160 -11.68 -13.22 16.61
CA ILE A 160 -10.44 -13.29 15.82
C ILE A 160 -10.53 -14.56 14.98
N GLY A 161 -10.36 -14.40 13.68
CA GLY A 161 -10.41 -15.48 12.70
C GLY A 161 -9.20 -16.40 12.74
N LYS A 162 -9.29 -17.50 11.99
CA LYS A 162 -8.24 -18.51 11.92
C LYS A 162 -6.92 -17.87 11.44
N ALA A 163 -5.82 -18.15 12.15
CA ALA A 163 -4.47 -17.72 11.78
C ALA A 163 -4.35 -16.21 11.51
N ALA A 164 -5.19 -15.38 12.15
CA ALA A 164 -5.23 -13.93 11.91
C ALA A 164 -3.86 -13.25 12.09
N PHE A 165 -3.03 -13.76 13.00
CA PHE A 165 -1.68 -13.26 13.32
C PHE A 165 -0.60 -14.32 13.10
N CYS A 166 -0.83 -15.29 12.24
CA CYS A 166 0.13 -16.34 11.96
C CYS A 166 1.42 -15.73 11.41
N SER A 167 2.57 -16.22 11.89
CA SER A 167 3.90 -15.70 11.53
C SER A 167 4.14 -14.22 11.87
N CYS A 168 3.44 -13.66 12.85
CA CYS A 168 3.79 -12.36 13.44
C CYS A 168 4.87 -12.58 14.52
N HIS A 169 6.11 -12.80 14.10
CA HIS A 169 7.19 -13.21 15.02
C HIS A 169 7.60 -12.10 16.01
N GLY A 170 7.19 -10.87 15.79
CA GLY A 170 7.42 -9.76 16.71
C GLY A 170 6.47 -9.73 17.90
N LEU A 171 5.30 -10.36 17.80
CA LEU A 171 4.35 -10.47 18.91
C LEU A 171 4.82 -11.57 19.89
N ASN A 172 5.15 -11.19 21.13
CA ASN A 172 5.53 -12.07 22.22
C ASN A 172 4.37 -12.28 23.17
#